data_6fb8b064b32c6c031a74781dad8ecc9f
#
_entry.id   6fb8b064b32c6c031a74781dad8ecc9f
#
_cell.length_a   1.000
_cell.length_b   1.000
_cell.length_c   1.000
_cell.angle_alpha   90.00
_cell.angle_beta   90.00
_cell.angle_gamma   90.00
#
_symmetry.space_group_name_H-M   'P 1'
#
loop_
_entity.id
_entity.type
_entity.pdbx_description
1 polymer ?
#
loop_
_entity_poly.entity_id
_entity_poly.type
_entity_poly.pdbx_seq_one_letter_code
_entity_poly.pdbx_strand_id
1 'polypeptide(L)'
;MFCRKSWSFPSGLSILLLLFFAATAESRSILPAKLIEEQPQTHDFALDLNAKNFDYFFREASIPYAVVEFFAHWCPACRNYKPQYEKVAKHFNGPPNHGIVLMARVDCASKINNKLCERFSISHYPTLFWGPSKKLASGSWKSDEQNEISEIKEWITADLLHNWIVKQLNSHDEADLKYVVEETTHEAFDIILQHKMVKESTRSSLINFLQLLVAHHPSKGCRRGTADLLVNFDDNFRSERQETSSSNSFPSNFKICGAGVPRGSWMFCEGSKNETRGFSCGLWVLLHSISVRITDAESQFAFHGICEFIHNFFPCDECRNHFYEMCSNTTNPIKTSRELSLWLWSAHNKVNERLMKGEASLGAEDPVFPKVIWPSKILCSSCHSSPVGNQFDEKDWNLDDVYTHLKGVYDSRVASPHREAKKAETAPSESAATLPLGAVLAMVLAFGCFGGLACYWRSLQKNRKYYHYPHSSKHI
;
A
#
# COMPACT_ATOMS: atom_id res chain seq x y z
N MET A 1 -1.40 17.96 -7.53
CA MET A 1 -1.21 18.40 -8.92
C MET A 1 -2.45 19.19 -9.32
N PHE A 2 -2.35 20.51 -9.35
CA PHE A 2 -3.50 21.42 -9.49
C PHE A 2 -3.91 21.60 -10.95
N CYS A 3 -5.20 21.40 -11.22
CA CYS A 3 -5.84 21.88 -12.43
C CYS A 3 -6.34 23.32 -12.17
N ARG A 4 -5.64 24.34 -12.69
CA ARG A 4 -6.11 25.73 -12.66
C ARG A 4 -7.26 25.91 -13.64
N LYS A 5 -8.47 26.14 -13.14
CA LYS A 5 -9.52 26.81 -13.91
C LYS A 5 -9.20 28.30 -13.99
N SER A 6 -8.96 28.80 -15.17
CA SER A 6 -8.86 30.24 -15.43
C SER A 6 -10.26 30.84 -15.40
N TRP A 7 -10.51 31.69 -14.42
CA TRP A 7 -11.67 32.60 -14.41
C TRP A 7 -11.15 34.00 -14.67
N SER A 8 -11.53 34.53 -15.80
CA SER A 8 -11.38 35.95 -16.15
C SER A 8 -12.45 36.75 -15.40
N PHE A 9 -12.03 37.67 -14.54
CA PHE A 9 -12.88 38.75 -14.00
C PHE A 9 -12.56 40.10 -14.65
N PRO A 10 -13.57 40.93 -14.89
CA PRO A 10 -13.37 42.23 -15.49
C PRO A 10 -12.81 43.26 -14.50
N SER A 11 -11.95 44.11 -15.03
CA SER A 11 -11.35 45.25 -14.40
C SER A 11 -12.36 46.27 -13.86
N GLY A 12 -12.21 46.66 -12.59
CA GLY A 12 -12.79 47.92 -12.10
C GLY A 12 -12.99 47.94 -10.60
N LEU A 13 -12.29 48.88 -9.96
CA LEU A 13 -12.52 49.46 -8.62
C LEU A 13 -12.14 48.62 -7.37
N SER A 14 -11.01 48.92 -6.78
CA SER A 14 -10.85 49.56 -5.46
C SER A 14 -9.46 49.28 -4.92
N ILE A 15 -8.62 50.26 -5.09
CA ILE A 15 -7.47 50.56 -4.21
C ILE A 15 -8.10 51.11 -2.91
N LEU A 16 -8.18 50.29 -1.88
CA LEU A 16 -8.18 50.66 -0.43
C LEU A 16 -8.61 49.45 0.39
N LEU A 17 -7.66 48.60 0.72
CA LEU A 17 -7.65 47.68 1.88
C LEU A 17 -6.40 46.77 1.84
N LEU A 18 -5.27 47.41 1.64
CA LEU A 18 -3.96 46.77 1.82
C LEU A 18 -3.28 47.36 3.06
N LEU A 19 -3.80 47.09 4.22
CA LEU A 19 -3.09 47.22 5.49
C LEU A 19 -3.96 46.56 6.58
N PHE A 20 -3.76 45.31 6.81
CA PHE A 20 -4.07 44.49 7.98
C PHE A 20 -4.37 43.06 7.52
N PHE A 21 -3.31 42.31 7.31
CA PHE A 21 -3.18 40.89 7.56
C PHE A 21 -1.79 40.42 7.05
N ALA A 22 -0.76 41.05 7.62
CA ALA A 22 0.55 40.38 7.71
C ALA A 22 0.48 39.47 8.95
N ALA A 23 -0.35 38.44 8.89
CA ALA A 23 -0.24 37.29 9.76
C ALA A 23 0.67 36.27 9.02
N THR A 24 1.89 36.23 9.45
CA THR A 24 2.95 35.34 9.15
C THR A 24 2.47 33.89 9.07
N ALA A 25 2.30 33.38 7.84
CA ALA A 25 2.37 31.94 7.60
C ALA A 25 3.86 31.55 7.63
N GLU A 26 4.43 31.44 8.81
CA GLU A 26 5.65 30.70 9.00
C GLU A 26 5.37 29.24 8.63
N SER A 27 5.86 28.86 7.46
CA SER A 27 6.01 27.47 7.08
C SER A 27 6.95 26.82 8.09
N ARG A 28 6.38 26.20 9.14
CA ARG A 28 7.16 25.43 10.12
C ARG A 28 7.72 24.21 9.43
N SER A 29 9.02 24.23 9.16
CA SER A 29 9.76 23.02 8.92
C SER A 29 9.58 22.10 10.12
N ILE A 30 9.23 20.85 9.88
CA ILE A 30 8.73 19.88 10.87
C ILE A 30 9.82 19.39 11.85
N LEU A 31 11.05 19.72 11.60
CA LEU A 31 12.13 19.70 12.59
C LEU A 31 12.28 21.13 13.10
N PRO A 32 11.98 21.42 14.38
CA PRO A 32 12.26 22.73 14.91
C PRO A 32 13.78 22.91 14.81
N ALA A 33 14.21 23.80 13.92
CA ALA A 33 15.64 24.16 13.72
C ALA A 33 16.37 24.47 15.04
N LYS A 34 15.61 24.87 16.06
CA LYS A 34 16.09 25.12 17.42
C LYS A 34 16.55 23.88 18.20
N LEU A 35 16.10 22.66 17.84
CA LEU A 35 16.58 21.42 18.48
C LEU A 35 17.86 20.88 17.81
N ILE A 36 18.15 21.36 16.60
CA ILE A 36 19.38 20.98 15.86
C ILE A 36 20.53 21.98 16.15
N GLU A 37 20.21 23.24 16.51
CA GLU A 37 21.22 24.29 16.74
C GLU A 37 21.97 24.22 18.08
N GLU A 38 21.49 23.41 19.05
CA GLU A 38 22.18 23.29 20.37
C GLU A 38 23.08 22.07 20.53
N GLN A 39 23.32 21.29 19.46
CA GLN A 39 24.29 20.21 19.55
C GLN A 39 25.67 20.67 19.06
N PRO A 40 26.74 20.46 19.86
CA PRO A 40 28.11 20.75 19.40
C PRO A 40 28.39 19.89 18.17
N GLN A 41 29.10 20.47 17.19
CA GLN A 41 29.52 19.87 15.91
C GLN A 41 30.31 18.55 16.09
N THR A 42 29.65 17.50 16.55
CA THR A 42 30.14 16.13 16.43
C THR A 42 29.39 15.52 15.23
N HIS A 43 30.10 14.74 14.42
CA HIS A 43 29.53 14.03 13.26
C HIS A 43 28.53 12.93 13.65
N ASP A 44 27.75 13.12 14.71
CA ASP A 44 26.79 12.22 15.27
C ASP A 44 25.39 12.58 14.74
N PHE A 45 24.81 11.66 14.00
CA PHE A 45 23.47 11.81 13.40
C PHE A 45 22.37 11.22 14.27
N ALA A 46 22.70 10.52 15.36
CA ALA A 46 21.70 10.00 16.29
C ALA A 46 21.07 11.15 17.11
N LEU A 47 19.75 11.18 17.20
CA LEU A 47 19.03 12.23 17.92
C LEU A 47 18.97 11.92 19.42
N ASP A 48 19.55 12.80 20.25
CA ASP A 48 19.45 12.69 21.70
C ASP A 48 18.09 13.18 22.19
N LEU A 49 17.28 12.29 22.78
CA LEU A 49 15.99 12.60 23.37
C LEU A 49 16.00 12.42 24.89
N ASN A 50 15.07 13.10 25.55
CA ASN A 50 14.85 12.99 26.99
C ASN A 50 13.36 13.01 27.33
N ALA A 51 13.01 12.75 28.59
CA ALA A 51 11.60 12.63 29.01
C ALA A 51 10.76 13.88 28.76
N LYS A 52 11.35 15.08 28.53
CA LYS A 52 10.60 16.31 28.27
C LYS A 52 10.19 16.44 26.81
N ASN A 53 11.02 15.90 25.87
CA ASN A 53 10.81 16.07 24.44
C ASN A 53 10.40 14.79 23.71
N PHE A 54 10.59 13.61 24.31
CA PHE A 54 10.35 12.31 23.69
C PHE A 54 8.91 12.19 23.11
N ASP A 55 7.90 12.36 23.96
CA ASP A 55 6.51 12.16 23.52
C ASP A 55 6.05 13.25 22.54
N TYR A 56 6.49 14.49 22.75
CA TYR A 56 6.21 15.58 21.83
C TYR A 56 6.85 15.31 20.48
N PHE A 57 8.14 14.94 20.48
CA PHE A 57 8.87 14.69 19.25
C PHE A 57 8.22 13.59 18.41
N PHE A 58 7.91 12.45 19.00
CA PHE A 58 7.31 11.33 18.27
C PHE A 58 5.85 11.53 17.87
N ARG A 59 5.10 12.39 18.55
CA ARG A 59 3.74 12.77 18.10
C ARG A 59 3.77 13.68 16.88
N GLU A 60 4.69 14.62 16.86
CA GLU A 60 4.83 15.60 15.78
C GLU A 60 5.71 15.10 14.63
N ALA A 61 6.44 14.00 14.84
CA ALA A 61 7.30 13.44 13.82
C ALA A 61 6.47 12.93 12.64
N SER A 62 6.80 13.43 11.45
CA SER A 62 6.24 12.93 10.19
C SER A 62 6.97 11.67 9.71
N ILE A 63 8.00 11.22 10.42
CA ILE A 63 8.78 10.03 10.11
C ILE A 63 7.99 8.81 10.61
N PRO A 64 7.65 7.84 9.74
CA PRO A 64 6.74 6.75 10.09
C PRO A 64 7.29 5.81 11.16
N TYR A 65 8.58 5.50 11.11
CA TYR A 65 9.21 4.53 12.01
C TYR A 65 10.42 5.12 12.73
N ALA A 66 10.74 4.55 13.89
CA ALA A 66 11.94 4.92 14.62
C ALA A 66 12.63 3.73 15.28
N VAL A 67 13.95 3.89 15.45
CA VAL A 67 14.77 3.08 16.35
C VAL A 67 15.19 3.96 17.51
N VAL A 68 14.95 3.48 18.72
CA VAL A 68 15.39 4.18 19.94
C VAL A 68 16.37 3.31 20.71
N GLU A 69 17.59 3.78 20.88
CA GLU A 69 18.58 3.18 21.77
C GLU A 69 18.39 3.74 23.19
N PHE A 70 18.10 2.88 24.14
CA PHE A 70 18.17 3.18 25.56
C PHE A 70 19.53 2.74 26.10
N PHE A 71 20.34 3.70 26.53
CA PHE A 71 21.71 3.47 26.97
C PHE A 71 22.01 4.11 28.32
N ALA A 72 23.17 3.83 28.86
CA ALA A 72 23.74 4.58 29.99
C ALA A 72 25.15 5.05 29.63
N HIS A 73 25.44 6.34 29.81
CA HIS A 73 26.71 6.93 29.41
C HIS A 73 27.95 6.29 30.10
N TRP A 74 27.74 5.73 31.29
CA TRP A 74 28.82 5.04 32.04
C TRP A 74 29.01 3.57 31.61
N CYS A 75 28.02 2.97 30.86
CA CYS A 75 28.04 1.56 30.50
C CYS A 75 29.13 1.25 29.45
N PRO A 76 30.07 0.31 29.72
CA PRO A 76 31.15 -0.03 28.77
C PRO A 76 30.60 -0.60 27.45
N ALA A 77 29.56 -1.46 27.51
CA ALA A 77 28.94 -2.04 26.32
C ALA A 77 28.36 -0.94 25.41
N CYS A 78 27.67 0.06 25.99
CA CYS A 78 27.11 1.19 25.24
C CYS A 78 28.22 2.01 24.57
N ARG A 79 29.29 2.28 25.27
CA ARG A 79 30.44 3.04 24.69
C ARG A 79 31.09 2.29 23.53
N ASN A 80 31.22 0.98 23.64
CA ASN A 80 31.78 0.14 22.57
C ASN A 80 30.82 0.04 21.37
N TYR A 81 29.50 0.06 21.62
CA TYR A 81 28.47 -0.03 20.57
C TYR A 81 28.20 1.31 19.87
N LYS A 82 28.40 2.42 20.56
CA LYS A 82 28.13 3.78 20.05
C LYS A 82 28.59 4.02 18.60
N PRO A 83 29.82 3.68 18.18
CA PRO A 83 30.24 3.89 16.78
C PRO A 83 29.44 3.09 15.76
N GLN A 84 28.93 1.91 16.14
CA GLN A 84 28.09 1.08 15.28
C GLN A 84 26.72 1.73 15.09
N TYR A 85 26.10 2.21 16.19
CA TYR A 85 24.83 2.90 16.15
C TYR A 85 24.90 4.21 15.35
N GLU A 86 25.96 5.01 15.56
CA GLU A 86 26.19 6.26 14.82
C GLU A 86 26.37 6.04 13.32
N LYS A 87 27.02 4.95 12.90
CA LYS A 87 27.16 4.57 11.49
C LYS A 87 25.78 4.34 10.85
N VAL A 88 24.88 3.65 11.55
CA VAL A 88 23.51 3.41 11.09
C VAL A 88 22.68 4.69 11.14
N ALA A 89 22.82 5.47 12.21
CA ALA A 89 22.15 6.76 12.34
C ALA A 89 22.55 7.74 11.23
N LYS A 90 23.82 7.80 10.87
CA LYS A 90 24.29 8.57 9.72
C LYS A 90 23.61 8.15 8.43
N HIS A 91 23.32 6.85 8.27
CA HIS A 91 22.67 6.32 7.09
C HIS A 91 21.20 6.71 7.01
N PHE A 92 20.43 6.62 8.11
CA PHE A 92 18.98 6.88 8.11
C PHE A 92 18.61 8.34 8.43
N ASN A 93 19.35 9.02 9.31
CA ASN A 93 19.09 10.43 9.66
C ASN A 93 19.83 11.41 8.75
N GLY A 94 20.87 10.95 8.03
CA GLY A 94 21.65 11.79 7.12
C GLY A 94 21.04 11.86 5.71
N PRO A 95 21.38 12.94 4.94
CA PRO A 95 20.95 13.02 3.55
C PRO A 95 21.58 11.89 2.71
N PRO A 96 20.90 11.36 1.68
CA PRO A 96 19.55 11.71 1.21
C PRO A 96 18.41 10.91 1.89
N ASN A 97 18.66 10.12 2.92
CA ASN A 97 17.77 9.09 3.42
C ASN A 97 16.92 9.51 4.63
N HIS A 98 17.05 10.77 5.09
CA HIS A 98 16.24 11.28 6.19
C HIS A 98 14.75 11.23 5.83
N GLY A 99 13.91 10.80 6.80
CA GLY A 99 12.47 10.77 6.64
C GLY A 99 11.84 9.36 6.52
N ILE A 100 12.66 8.29 6.44
CA ILE A 100 12.15 6.90 6.41
C ILE A 100 12.15 6.31 7.82
N VAL A 101 13.30 6.35 8.50
CA VAL A 101 13.47 5.85 9.87
C VAL A 101 14.21 6.88 10.68
N LEU A 102 13.73 7.18 11.88
CA LEU A 102 14.44 8.04 12.82
C LEU A 102 15.30 7.18 13.75
N MET A 103 16.58 7.50 13.83
CA MET A 103 17.51 6.94 14.79
C MET A 103 17.66 7.89 15.97
N ALA A 104 17.12 7.52 17.13
CA ALA A 104 17.14 8.31 18.36
C ALA A 104 17.76 7.52 19.51
N ARG A 105 18.17 8.22 20.56
CA ARG A 105 18.69 7.58 21.77
C ARG A 105 18.30 8.34 23.04
N VAL A 106 18.24 7.60 24.15
CA VAL A 106 17.88 8.10 25.48
C VAL A 106 18.89 7.61 26.51
N ASP A 107 19.52 8.53 27.22
CA ASP A 107 20.43 8.18 28.34
C ASP A 107 19.64 7.89 29.62
N CYS A 108 19.49 6.62 29.98
CA CYS A 108 18.79 6.17 31.17
C CYS A 108 19.56 6.45 32.49
N ALA A 109 20.87 6.76 32.42
CA ALA A 109 21.62 7.20 33.59
C ALA A 109 21.27 8.64 34.02
N SER A 110 20.64 9.40 33.17
CA SER A 110 20.12 10.74 33.48
C SER A 110 18.83 10.63 34.29
N LYS A 111 18.80 11.28 35.49
CA LYS A 111 17.65 11.26 36.41
C LYS A 111 16.34 11.70 35.76
N ILE A 112 16.39 12.62 34.79
CA ILE A 112 15.21 13.09 34.08
C ILE A 112 14.53 12.00 33.27
N ASN A 113 15.28 10.97 32.86
CA ASN A 113 14.82 9.89 31.99
C ASN A 113 14.34 8.65 32.75
N ASN A 114 14.46 8.60 34.09
CA ASN A 114 14.11 7.42 34.87
C ASN A 114 12.70 6.91 34.56
N LYS A 115 11.69 7.78 34.61
CA LYS A 115 10.29 7.39 34.33
C LYS A 115 10.09 6.97 32.88
N LEU A 116 10.82 7.53 31.94
CA LEU A 116 10.79 7.14 30.54
C LEU A 116 11.38 5.75 30.34
N CYS A 117 12.53 5.49 30.93
CA CYS A 117 13.19 4.17 30.87
C CYS A 117 12.40 3.08 31.62
N GLU A 118 11.75 3.40 32.75
CA GLU A 118 10.80 2.53 33.43
C GLU A 118 9.59 2.20 32.57
N ARG A 119 9.05 3.20 31.83
CA ARG A 119 7.92 3.02 30.90
C ARG A 119 8.23 1.97 29.84
N PHE A 120 9.46 1.91 29.34
CA PHE A 120 9.94 0.92 28.38
C PHE A 120 10.50 -0.34 29.04
N SER A 121 10.43 -0.48 30.38
CA SER A 121 10.91 -1.65 31.13
C SER A 121 12.37 -1.99 30.85
N ILE A 122 13.23 -0.97 30.69
CA ILE A 122 14.64 -1.15 30.37
C ILE A 122 15.36 -1.85 31.54
N SER A 123 15.83 -3.08 31.33
CA SER A 123 16.51 -3.91 32.32
C SER A 123 18.01 -4.07 32.09
N HIS A 124 18.50 -3.78 30.89
CA HIS A 124 19.91 -3.86 30.50
C HIS A 124 20.28 -2.79 29.48
N TYR A 125 21.56 -2.57 29.27
CA TYR A 125 22.08 -1.56 28.35
C TYR A 125 23.16 -2.14 27.42
N PRO A 126 23.16 -1.73 26.11
CA PRO A 126 22.10 -0.97 25.46
C PRO A 126 20.89 -1.84 25.16
N THR A 127 19.69 -1.25 25.11
CA THR A 127 18.47 -1.89 24.63
C THR A 127 17.91 -1.05 23.48
N LEU A 128 17.59 -1.68 22.36
CA LEU A 128 17.09 -1.01 21.17
C LEU A 128 15.64 -1.39 20.92
N PHE A 129 14.78 -0.40 20.67
CA PHE A 129 13.39 -0.59 20.30
C PHE A 129 13.13 -0.06 18.89
N TRP A 130 12.30 -0.78 18.17
CA TRP A 130 11.74 -0.43 16.88
C TRP A 130 10.22 -0.24 17.02
N GLY A 131 9.66 0.70 16.28
CA GLY A 131 8.22 0.82 16.13
C GLY A 131 7.77 2.05 15.37
N PRO A 132 6.45 2.15 15.06
CA PRO A 132 5.87 3.36 14.52
C PRO A 132 6.07 4.54 15.47
N SER A 133 6.50 5.69 14.94
CA SER A 133 6.83 6.88 15.75
C SER A 133 5.67 7.29 16.66
N LYS A 134 4.45 7.35 16.15
CA LYS A 134 3.25 7.71 16.93
C LYS A 134 2.96 6.73 18.08
N LYS A 135 3.30 5.44 17.90
CA LYS A 135 3.12 4.42 18.95
C LYS A 135 4.16 4.54 20.06
N LEU A 136 5.40 4.89 19.73
CA LEU A 136 6.44 5.19 20.72
C LEU A 136 6.05 6.33 21.66
N ALA A 137 5.35 7.36 21.15
CA ALA A 137 4.87 8.49 21.96
C ALA A 137 3.72 8.14 22.93
N SER A 138 2.85 7.21 22.54
CA SER A 138 1.64 6.86 23.31
C SER A 138 1.83 5.65 24.21
N GLY A 139 2.95 4.92 24.05
CA GLY A 139 3.11 3.58 24.54
C GLY A 139 3.50 3.47 25.99
N SER A 140 2.73 2.68 26.73
CA SER A 140 3.29 1.84 27.77
C SER A 140 3.72 0.53 27.09
N TRP A 141 4.99 0.17 27.19
CA TRP A 141 5.46 -1.16 26.82
C TRP A 141 4.74 -2.19 27.71
N LYS A 142 3.75 -2.85 27.19
CA LYS A 142 3.21 -4.09 27.71
C LYS A 142 3.22 -5.08 26.56
N SER A 143 3.67 -6.28 26.84
CA SER A 143 3.76 -7.40 25.92
C SER A 143 2.36 -7.92 25.48
N ASP A 144 1.53 -7.05 24.93
CA ASP A 144 0.29 -7.44 24.27
C ASP A 144 0.60 -7.79 22.81
N GLU A 145 -0.03 -8.86 22.33
CA GLU A 145 0.13 -9.39 20.96
C GLU A 145 -0.23 -8.40 19.82
N GLN A 146 -0.65 -7.19 20.17
CA GLN A 146 -0.94 -6.09 19.25
C GLN A 146 0.12 -4.98 19.29
N ASN A 147 1.23 -5.18 20.00
CA ASN A 147 2.23 -4.13 20.17
C ASN A 147 3.16 -4.09 18.96
N GLU A 148 2.97 -3.05 18.12
CA GLU A 148 3.81 -2.76 16.96
C GLU A 148 5.23 -2.31 17.36
N ILE A 149 5.51 -2.16 18.66
CA ILE A 149 6.84 -1.85 19.19
C ILE A 149 7.54 -3.18 19.54
N SER A 150 8.74 -3.40 19.05
CA SER A 150 9.53 -4.59 19.30
C SER A 150 10.96 -4.27 19.74
N GLU A 151 11.51 -5.11 20.65
CA GLU A 151 12.92 -5.05 20.98
C GLU A 151 13.76 -5.65 19.86
N ILE A 152 14.81 -4.92 19.42
CA ILE A 152 15.75 -5.42 18.43
C ILE A 152 16.79 -6.29 19.13
N LYS A 153 16.90 -7.54 18.69
CA LYS A 153 17.87 -8.50 19.26
C LYS A 153 19.12 -8.66 18.39
N GLU A 154 19.05 -8.32 17.11
CA GLU A 154 20.10 -8.46 16.12
C GLU A 154 20.75 -7.09 15.83
N TRP A 155 21.52 -6.54 16.78
CA TRP A 155 22.02 -5.18 16.70
C TRP A 155 23.55 -5.02 16.90
N ILE A 156 24.29 -6.07 17.24
CA ILE A 156 25.69 -6.02 17.71
C ILE A 156 26.64 -5.31 16.72
N THR A 157 26.38 -5.40 15.43
CA THR A 157 27.15 -4.67 14.41
C THR A 157 26.25 -3.72 13.62
N ALA A 158 26.85 -2.68 13.02
CA ALA A 158 26.11 -1.75 12.16
C ALA A 158 25.40 -2.47 11.02
N ASP A 159 26.02 -3.47 10.41
CA ASP A 159 25.43 -4.20 9.28
C ASP A 159 24.27 -5.08 9.72
N LEU A 160 24.33 -5.73 10.90
CA LEU A 160 23.23 -6.48 11.46
C LEU A 160 22.03 -5.58 11.77
N LEU A 161 22.27 -4.45 12.44
CA LEU A 161 21.19 -3.49 12.74
C LEU A 161 20.59 -2.92 11.46
N HIS A 162 21.41 -2.50 10.51
CA HIS A 162 20.96 -1.98 9.22
C HIS A 162 20.08 -3.00 8.50
N ASN A 163 20.58 -4.23 8.33
CA ASN A 163 19.85 -5.29 7.63
C ASN A 163 18.54 -5.66 8.35
N TRP A 164 18.56 -5.65 9.68
CA TRP A 164 17.36 -5.88 10.48
C TRP A 164 16.32 -4.77 10.24
N ILE A 165 16.71 -3.49 10.27
CA ILE A 165 15.82 -2.35 9.98
C ILE A 165 15.24 -2.48 8.56
N VAL A 166 16.06 -2.74 7.56
CA VAL A 166 15.61 -2.94 6.18
C VAL A 166 14.64 -4.10 6.07
N LYS A 167 14.88 -5.19 6.80
CA LYS A 167 13.94 -6.33 6.86
C LYS A 167 12.61 -5.93 7.50
N GLN A 168 12.61 -5.12 8.58
CA GLN A 168 11.38 -4.62 9.18
C GLN A 168 10.61 -3.68 8.24
N LEU A 169 11.28 -2.71 7.64
CA LEU A 169 10.67 -1.86 6.61
C LEU A 169 10.01 -2.69 5.53
N ASN A 170 10.71 -3.74 5.12
CA ASN A 170 10.19 -4.68 4.13
C ASN A 170 9.03 -5.55 4.64
N SER A 171 8.96 -5.89 5.92
CA SER A 171 7.92 -6.76 6.49
C SER A 171 6.65 -6.00 6.91
N HIS A 172 6.78 -4.76 7.34
CA HIS A 172 5.63 -3.90 7.64
C HIS A 172 4.89 -3.47 6.37
N ASP A 173 5.59 -3.38 5.23
CA ASP A 173 5.01 -3.07 3.93
C ASP A 173 4.03 -4.16 3.41
N GLU A 174 4.07 -5.40 3.90
CA GLU A 174 3.24 -6.49 3.35
C GLU A 174 1.74 -6.31 3.59
N ALA A 175 1.34 -5.98 4.82
CA ALA A 175 -0.08 -5.74 5.13
C ALA A 175 -0.56 -4.41 4.52
N ASP A 176 0.29 -3.40 4.53
CA ASP A 176 0.00 -2.05 4.07
C ASP A 176 -0.17 -2.01 2.54
N LEU A 177 0.68 -2.74 1.79
CA LEU A 177 0.55 -2.84 0.33
C LEU A 177 -0.78 -3.48 -0.11
N LYS A 178 -1.26 -4.49 0.62
CA LYS A 178 -2.56 -5.10 0.33
C LYS A 178 -3.70 -4.09 0.51
N TYR A 179 -3.70 -3.35 1.61
CA TYR A 179 -4.72 -2.34 1.86
C TYR A 179 -4.68 -1.23 0.81
N VAL A 180 -3.50 -0.79 0.43
CA VAL A 180 -3.32 0.24 -0.59
C VAL A 180 -3.86 -0.19 -1.95
N VAL A 181 -3.61 -1.41 -2.43
CA VAL A 181 -4.14 -1.86 -3.72
C VAL A 181 -5.66 -2.03 -3.69
N GLU A 182 -6.23 -2.45 -2.55
CA GLU A 182 -7.68 -2.54 -2.36
C GLU A 182 -8.32 -1.14 -2.35
N GLU A 183 -7.75 -0.20 -1.58
CA GLU A 183 -8.19 1.19 -1.51
C GLU A 183 -8.08 1.88 -2.86
N THR A 184 -6.96 1.69 -3.56
CA THR A 184 -6.72 2.24 -4.91
C THR A 184 -7.76 1.75 -5.92
N THR A 185 -8.08 0.46 -5.86
CA THR A 185 -9.08 -0.11 -6.77
C THR A 185 -10.46 0.50 -6.50
N HIS A 186 -10.85 0.66 -5.24
CA HIS A 186 -12.08 1.38 -4.89
C HIS A 186 -12.10 2.80 -5.40
N GLU A 187 -11.04 3.57 -5.12
CA GLU A 187 -10.94 4.98 -5.50
C GLU A 187 -10.95 5.16 -7.02
N ALA A 188 -10.28 4.27 -7.76
CA ALA A 188 -10.30 4.31 -9.22
C ALA A 188 -11.73 4.19 -9.76
N PHE A 189 -12.54 3.29 -9.22
CA PHE A 189 -13.94 3.14 -9.64
C PHE A 189 -14.82 4.30 -9.17
N ASP A 190 -14.60 4.82 -7.97
CA ASP A 190 -15.31 6.01 -7.49
C ASP A 190 -15.05 7.21 -8.43
N ILE A 191 -13.79 7.46 -8.83
CA ILE A 191 -13.42 8.49 -9.79
C ILE A 191 -14.12 8.28 -11.14
N ILE A 192 -14.07 7.06 -11.69
CA ILE A 192 -14.70 6.70 -12.97
C ILE A 192 -16.20 6.97 -12.94
N LEU A 193 -16.87 6.59 -11.85
CA LEU A 193 -18.32 6.75 -11.68
C LEU A 193 -18.72 8.21 -11.43
N GLN A 194 -18.04 8.91 -10.53
CA GLN A 194 -18.31 10.32 -10.20
C GLN A 194 -18.16 11.23 -11.42
N HIS A 195 -17.14 10.98 -12.25
CA HIS A 195 -16.86 11.78 -13.44
C HIS A 195 -17.53 11.24 -14.70
N LYS A 196 -18.38 10.22 -14.60
CA LYS A 196 -19.08 9.59 -15.73
C LYS A 196 -18.16 9.29 -16.91
N MET A 197 -17.00 8.67 -16.60
CA MET A 197 -15.94 8.47 -17.59
C MET A 197 -16.21 7.30 -18.54
N VAL A 198 -17.21 6.45 -18.26
CA VAL A 198 -17.59 5.30 -19.09
C VAL A 198 -18.48 5.79 -20.22
N LYS A 199 -17.91 5.82 -21.42
CA LYS A 199 -18.58 6.17 -22.68
C LYS A 199 -18.43 5.03 -23.66
N GLU A 200 -19.14 5.05 -24.76
CA GLU A 200 -18.99 4.05 -25.82
C GLU A 200 -17.53 3.93 -26.29
N SER A 201 -16.83 5.07 -26.43
CA SER A 201 -15.42 5.11 -26.85
C SER A 201 -14.43 4.58 -25.81
N THR A 202 -14.76 4.61 -24.51
CA THR A 202 -13.85 4.19 -23.43
C THR A 202 -14.23 2.83 -22.83
N ARG A 203 -15.34 2.25 -23.28
CA ARG A 203 -15.91 1.00 -22.79
C ARG A 203 -14.93 -0.17 -22.92
N SER A 204 -14.34 -0.36 -24.08
CA SER A 204 -13.40 -1.44 -24.34
C SER A 204 -12.14 -1.33 -23.45
N SER A 205 -11.64 -0.11 -23.25
CA SER A 205 -10.48 0.14 -22.40
C SER A 205 -10.77 -0.25 -20.94
N LEU A 206 -11.96 0.04 -20.43
CA LEU A 206 -12.36 -0.38 -19.07
C LEU A 206 -12.52 -1.89 -18.98
N ILE A 207 -13.16 -2.53 -19.96
CA ILE A 207 -13.34 -4.00 -19.98
C ILE A 207 -11.98 -4.70 -19.99
N ASN A 208 -11.02 -4.26 -20.81
CA ASN A 208 -9.69 -4.82 -20.86
C ASN A 208 -8.97 -4.71 -19.51
N PHE A 209 -9.08 -3.56 -18.83
CA PHE A 209 -8.49 -3.38 -17.52
C PHE A 209 -9.18 -4.22 -16.44
N LEU A 210 -10.51 -4.34 -16.48
CA LEU A 210 -11.26 -5.26 -15.60
C LEU A 210 -10.79 -6.71 -15.77
N GLN A 211 -10.54 -7.17 -16.98
CA GLN A 211 -10.01 -8.53 -17.24
C GLN A 211 -8.65 -8.71 -16.56
N LEU A 212 -7.75 -7.72 -16.64
CA LEU A 212 -6.48 -7.76 -15.91
C LEU A 212 -6.67 -7.85 -14.39
N LEU A 213 -7.60 -7.06 -13.84
CA LEU A 213 -7.90 -7.10 -12.41
C LEU A 213 -8.48 -8.45 -11.97
N VAL A 214 -9.39 -9.04 -12.76
CA VAL A 214 -9.96 -10.38 -12.47
C VAL A 214 -8.87 -11.43 -12.40
N ALA A 215 -7.93 -11.40 -13.35
CA ALA A 215 -6.88 -12.41 -13.46
C ALA A 215 -5.74 -12.18 -12.43
N HIS A 216 -5.28 -10.95 -12.28
CA HIS A 216 -3.97 -10.66 -11.69
C HIS A 216 -3.99 -9.72 -10.47
N HIS A 217 -5.17 -9.19 -10.06
CA HIS A 217 -5.23 -8.37 -8.86
C HIS A 217 -4.79 -9.17 -7.63
N PRO A 218 -3.87 -8.65 -6.78
CA PRO A 218 -3.35 -9.41 -5.64
C PRO A 218 -4.42 -9.80 -4.61
N SER A 219 -5.44 -8.96 -4.39
CA SER A 219 -6.55 -9.25 -3.47
C SER A 219 -7.61 -10.17 -4.10
N LYS A 220 -7.91 -11.27 -3.42
CA LYS A 220 -9.02 -12.18 -3.79
C LYS A 220 -10.39 -11.47 -3.77
N GLY A 221 -10.58 -10.55 -2.82
CA GLY A 221 -11.82 -9.76 -2.71
C GLY A 221 -12.04 -8.92 -3.95
N CYS A 222 -11.01 -8.16 -4.37
CA CYS A 222 -11.08 -7.33 -5.57
C CYS A 222 -11.26 -8.17 -6.84
N ARG A 223 -10.55 -9.31 -6.99
CA ARG A 223 -10.76 -10.20 -8.15
C ARG A 223 -12.21 -10.65 -8.28
N ARG A 224 -12.85 -11.04 -7.16
CA ARG A 224 -14.24 -11.48 -7.16
C ARG A 224 -15.19 -10.34 -7.51
N GLY A 225 -15.08 -9.19 -6.82
CA GLY A 225 -15.96 -8.05 -7.09
C GLY A 225 -15.75 -7.47 -8.49
N THR A 226 -14.52 -7.51 -9.02
CA THR A 226 -14.24 -7.12 -10.42
C THR A 226 -14.87 -8.11 -11.41
N ALA A 227 -14.85 -9.43 -11.11
CA ALA A 227 -15.51 -10.41 -11.95
C ALA A 227 -17.03 -10.22 -11.95
N ASP A 228 -17.62 -9.95 -10.79
CA ASP A 228 -19.07 -9.65 -10.68
C ASP A 228 -19.42 -8.39 -11.47
N LEU A 229 -18.58 -7.36 -11.43
CA LEU A 229 -18.75 -6.15 -12.22
C LEU A 229 -18.65 -6.42 -13.72
N LEU A 230 -17.68 -7.23 -14.15
CA LEU A 230 -17.47 -7.56 -15.55
C LEU A 230 -18.62 -8.38 -16.13
N VAL A 231 -19.14 -9.36 -15.37
CA VAL A 231 -20.29 -10.18 -15.79
C VAL A 231 -21.57 -9.33 -15.96
N ASN A 232 -21.78 -8.36 -15.08
CA ASN A 232 -22.94 -7.47 -15.09
C ASN A 232 -22.63 -6.11 -15.72
N PHE A 233 -21.63 -6.04 -16.60
CA PHE A 233 -21.12 -4.77 -17.10
C PHE A 233 -22.19 -3.94 -17.81
N ASP A 234 -22.98 -4.57 -18.68
CA ASP A 234 -24.01 -3.89 -19.46
C ASP A 234 -25.18 -3.39 -18.61
N ASP A 235 -25.51 -4.12 -17.56
CA ASP A 235 -26.56 -3.71 -16.63
C ASP A 235 -26.09 -2.55 -15.74
N ASN A 236 -24.81 -2.58 -15.34
CA ASN A 236 -24.23 -1.56 -14.50
C ASN A 236 -23.91 -0.24 -15.24
N PHE A 237 -23.56 -0.31 -16.54
CA PHE A 237 -23.16 0.84 -17.35
C PHE A 237 -24.11 1.08 -18.53
N ARG A 238 -25.41 0.71 -18.40
CA ARG A 238 -26.40 0.92 -19.44
C ARG A 238 -26.58 2.40 -19.70
N SER A 239 -26.24 2.78 -20.88
CA SER A 239 -26.23 4.16 -21.40
C SER A 239 -27.61 4.81 -21.35
N GLU A 240 -27.64 6.10 -21.07
CA GLU A 240 -28.72 7.09 -20.96
C GLU A 240 -29.65 7.19 -22.20
N ARG A 241 -30.06 6.08 -22.84
CA ARG A 241 -30.99 6.15 -23.99
C ARG A 241 -32.48 6.18 -23.63
N GLN A 242 -32.83 6.13 -22.35
CA GLN A 242 -34.21 6.30 -21.90
C GLN A 242 -34.32 7.21 -20.71
N GLU A 243 -34.54 8.49 -20.98
CA GLU A 243 -35.08 9.46 -20.05
C GLU A 243 -36.52 9.08 -19.71
N THR A 244 -36.77 8.06 -18.91
CA THR A 244 -38.02 7.89 -18.21
C THR A 244 -37.79 7.22 -16.87
N SER A 245 -37.84 8.07 -15.84
CA SER A 245 -38.21 7.79 -14.44
C SER A 245 -37.81 6.41 -13.89
N SER A 246 -36.67 6.34 -13.31
CA SER A 246 -36.40 5.84 -11.96
C SER A 246 -34.84 5.68 -11.81
N SER A 247 -34.35 6.18 -10.72
CA SER A 247 -32.96 6.24 -10.27
C SER A 247 -32.17 4.94 -10.50
N ASN A 248 -31.63 4.71 -11.68
CA ASN A 248 -30.54 3.77 -11.90
C ASN A 248 -29.20 4.46 -11.61
N SER A 249 -29.08 4.98 -10.38
CA SER A 249 -27.78 5.28 -9.82
C SER A 249 -27.11 3.93 -9.52
N PHE A 250 -25.91 3.74 -9.99
CA PHE A 250 -24.98 2.74 -9.47
C PHE A 250 -25.22 2.65 -7.94
N PRO A 251 -25.37 1.46 -7.36
CA PRO A 251 -25.58 1.37 -5.92
C PRO A 251 -24.50 2.21 -5.24
N SER A 252 -24.89 3.24 -4.50
CA SER A 252 -24.00 4.14 -3.75
C SER A 252 -23.09 3.39 -2.74
N ASN A 253 -23.24 2.08 -2.65
CA ASN A 253 -22.52 1.13 -1.83
C ASN A 253 -21.80 0.02 -2.63
N PHE A 254 -21.52 0.20 -3.93
CA PHE A 254 -20.77 -0.80 -4.66
C PHE A 254 -19.35 -0.90 -4.09
N LYS A 255 -19.03 -2.04 -3.49
CA LYS A 255 -17.75 -2.29 -2.79
C LYS A 255 -16.97 -3.35 -3.56
N ILE A 256 -16.25 -2.92 -4.61
CA ILE A 256 -15.53 -3.81 -5.53
C ILE A 256 -14.56 -4.78 -4.82
N CYS A 257 -13.93 -4.35 -3.72
CA CYS A 257 -13.00 -5.18 -2.95
C CYS A 257 -13.61 -5.72 -1.63
N GLY A 258 -14.90 -5.45 -1.36
CA GLY A 258 -15.59 -5.84 -0.13
C GLY A 258 -15.80 -4.71 0.87
N ALA A 259 -16.47 -5.02 2.00
CA ALA A 259 -16.96 -4.00 2.94
C ALA A 259 -15.88 -3.46 3.90
N GLY A 260 -14.74 -4.14 4.03
CA GLY A 260 -13.72 -3.86 5.07
C GLY A 260 -12.52 -3.06 4.58
N VAL A 261 -12.57 -2.49 3.38
CA VAL A 261 -11.45 -1.71 2.83
C VAL A 261 -11.46 -0.30 3.43
N PRO A 262 -10.37 0.14 4.08
CA PRO A 262 -10.24 1.50 4.57
C PRO A 262 -10.33 2.51 3.42
N ARG A 263 -10.81 3.72 3.70
CA ARG A 263 -10.86 4.81 2.72
C ARG A 263 -10.16 6.04 3.27
N GLY A 264 -9.33 6.66 2.44
CA GLY A 264 -8.58 7.87 2.79
C GLY A 264 -7.43 7.64 3.78
N SER A 265 -7.11 6.37 4.09
CA SER A 265 -6.03 6.03 5.00
C SER A 265 -4.67 6.05 4.32
N TRP A 266 -4.61 5.60 3.06
CA TRP A 266 -3.40 5.54 2.24
C TRP A 266 -2.15 5.10 3.00
N MET A 267 -2.26 4.08 3.86
CA MET A 267 -1.25 3.71 4.88
C MET A 267 0.19 3.76 4.36
N PHE A 268 0.48 3.07 3.27
CA PHE A 268 1.80 3.09 2.61
C PHE A 268 2.01 4.32 1.71
N CYS A 269 0.94 4.87 1.18
CA CYS A 269 0.90 5.98 0.25
C CYS A 269 0.46 7.31 0.89
N GLU A 270 0.43 7.42 2.21
CA GLU A 270 0.14 8.66 2.92
C GLU A 270 1.20 9.71 2.56
N GLY A 271 0.75 10.91 2.19
CA GLY A 271 1.60 12.07 1.97
C GLY A 271 1.66 12.96 3.20
N SER A 272 2.67 13.84 3.31
CA SER A 272 2.70 14.83 4.39
C SER A 272 1.68 15.97 4.20
N LYS A 273 1.10 16.05 3.01
CA LYS A 273 0.05 17.01 2.64
C LYS A 273 -1.12 16.25 2.02
N ASN A 274 -2.34 16.73 2.20
CA ASN A 274 -3.57 16.06 1.73
C ASN A 274 -3.61 15.77 0.21
N GLU A 275 -2.82 16.47 -0.59
CA GLU A 275 -2.83 16.35 -2.05
C GLU A 275 -1.56 15.67 -2.60
N THR A 276 -0.70 15.16 -1.71
CA THR A 276 0.52 14.46 -2.12
C THR A 276 0.33 12.95 -1.99
N ARG A 277 0.97 12.18 -2.87
CA ARG A 277 0.95 10.71 -2.91
C ARG A 277 -0.44 10.09 -3.12
N GLY A 278 -1.13 9.63 -2.07
CA GLY A 278 -2.50 9.11 -2.11
C GLY A 278 -2.78 8.16 -3.28
N PHE A 279 -3.86 8.41 -4.01
CA PHE A 279 -4.31 7.61 -5.16
C PHE A 279 -3.22 7.37 -6.21
N SER A 280 -2.44 8.39 -6.56
CA SER A 280 -1.38 8.23 -7.58
C SER A 280 -0.30 7.24 -7.15
N CYS A 281 0.13 7.28 -5.89
CA CYS A 281 1.06 6.31 -5.32
C CYS A 281 0.45 4.91 -5.30
N GLY A 282 -0.80 4.78 -4.83
CA GLY A 282 -1.50 3.49 -4.79
C GLY A 282 -1.68 2.87 -6.17
N LEU A 283 -1.93 3.70 -7.18
CA LEU A 283 -2.05 3.22 -8.56
C LEU A 283 -0.74 2.64 -9.08
N TRP A 284 0.41 3.26 -8.81
CA TRP A 284 1.70 2.67 -9.13
C TRP A 284 1.91 1.33 -8.45
N VAL A 285 1.55 1.21 -7.15
CA VAL A 285 1.63 -0.06 -6.41
C VAL A 285 0.75 -1.13 -7.06
N LEU A 286 -0.49 -0.79 -7.45
CA LEU A 286 -1.40 -1.72 -8.13
C LEU A 286 -0.84 -2.18 -9.48
N LEU A 287 -0.37 -1.25 -10.32
CA LEU A 287 0.16 -1.57 -11.65
C LEU A 287 1.42 -2.46 -11.57
N HIS A 288 2.36 -2.13 -10.66
CA HIS A 288 3.53 -2.99 -10.42
C HIS A 288 3.12 -4.37 -9.91
N SER A 289 2.13 -4.45 -9.01
CA SER A 289 1.63 -5.71 -8.49
C SER A 289 0.99 -6.59 -9.59
N ILE A 290 0.32 -5.98 -10.56
CA ILE A 290 -0.21 -6.68 -11.73
C ILE A 290 0.94 -7.15 -12.63
N SER A 291 1.88 -6.26 -12.97
CA SER A 291 2.94 -6.54 -13.95
C SER A 291 3.81 -7.74 -13.61
N VAL A 292 4.06 -7.98 -12.31
CA VAL A 292 4.88 -9.14 -11.86
C VAL A 292 4.09 -10.45 -11.79
N ARG A 293 2.75 -10.42 -11.96
CA ARG A 293 1.85 -11.60 -11.87
C ARG A 293 1.34 -12.08 -13.21
N ILE A 294 1.45 -11.29 -14.25
CA ILE A 294 1.01 -11.70 -15.59
C ILE A 294 1.91 -12.80 -16.17
N THR A 295 1.37 -13.57 -17.10
CA THR A 295 2.17 -14.50 -17.90
C THR A 295 2.79 -13.79 -19.11
N ASP A 296 3.83 -14.40 -19.69
CA ASP A 296 4.49 -13.83 -20.87
C ASP A 296 3.50 -13.68 -22.04
N ALA A 297 2.59 -14.62 -22.21
CA ALA A 297 1.57 -14.56 -23.27
C ALA A 297 0.58 -13.39 -23.13
N GLU A 298 0.39 -12.88 -21.93
CA GLU A 298 -0.53 -11.77 -21.63
C GLU A 298 0.16 -10.39 -21.61
N SER A 299 1.49 -10.35 -21.70
CA SER A 299 2.29 -9.14 -21.47
C SER A 299 1.91 -7.99 -22.40
N GLN A 300 1.70 -8.27 -23.69
CA GLN A 300 1.29 -7.24 -24.66
C GLN A 300 -0.13 -6.74 -24.40
N PHE A 301 -1.05 -7.64 -24.03
CA PHE A 301 -2.42 -7.28 -23.67
C PHE A 301 -2.44 -6.41 -22.40
N ALA A 302 -1.65 -6.79 -21.40
CA ALA A 302 -1.53 -6.04 -20.15
C ALA A 302 -0.91 -4.65 -20.38
N PHE A 303 0.12 -4.56 -21.22
CA PHE A 303 0.71 -3.28 -21.63
C PHE A 303 -0.34 -2.34 -22.22
N HIS A 304 -1.08 -2.79 -23.23
CA HIS A 304 -2.13 -1.98 -23.86
C HIS A 304 -3.26 -1.64 -22.87
N GLY A 305 -3.71 -2.63 -22.07
CA GLY A 305 -4.76 -2.42 -21.07
C GLY A 305 -4.39 -1.37 -20.03
N ILE A 306 -3.14 -1.34 -19.57
CA ILE A 306 -2.63 -0.32 -18.63
C ILE A 306 -2.56 1.04 -19.32
N CYS A 307 -2.00 1.11 -20.53
CA CYS A 307 -1.87 2.36 -21.28
C CYS A 307 -3.23 3.01 -21.55
N GLU A 308 -4.19 2.24 -22.05
CA GLU A 308 -5.55 2.69 -22.32
C GLU A 308 -6.30 3.09 -21.04
N PHE A 309 -6.12 2.33 -19.95
CA PHE A 309 -6.73 2.68 -18.69
C PHE A 309 -6.26 4.03 -18.17
N ILE A 310 -4.95 4.27 -18.12
CA ILE A 310 -4.41 5.56 -17.69
C ILE A 310 -4.87 6.67 -18.61
N HIS A 311 -4.81 6.47 -19.93
CA HIS A 311 -5.22 7.48 -20.92
C HIS A 311 -6.69 7.90 -20.77
N ASN A 312 -7.59 6.96 -20.51
CA ASN A 312 -9.02 7.24 -20.48
C ASN A 312 -9.55 7.60 -19.09
N PHE A 313 -8.92 7.10 -18.00
CA PHE A 313 -9.54 7.13 -16.67
C PHE A 313 -8.70 7.82 -15.58
N PHE A 314 -7.44 8.17 -15.82
CA PHE A 314 -6.68 8.91 -14.81
C PHE A 314 -7.16 10.37 -14.74
N PRO A 315 -7.36 10.98 -13.54
CA PRO A 315 -8.07 12.27 -13.42
C PRO A 315 -7.29 13.49 -13.93
N CYS A 316 -5.98 13.39 -14.14
CA CYS A 316 -5.12 14.50 -14.60
C CYS A 316 -4.84 14.42 -16.11
N ASP A 317 -5.36 15.35 -16.89
CA ASP A 317 -5.21 15.36 -18.36
C ASP A 317 -3.74 15.43 -18.83
N GLU A 318 -2.93 16.30 -18.23
CA GLU A 318 -1.50 16.40 -18.54
C GLU A 318 -0.76 15.09 -18.23
N CYS A 319 -1.11 14.46 -17.11
CA CYS A 319 -0.50 13.20 -16.71
C CYS A 319 -0.88 12.07 -17.67
N ARG A 320 -2.16 12.00 -18.10
CA ARG A 320 -2.64 11.04 -19.10
C ARG A 320 -1.86 11.13 -20.39
N ASN A 321 -1.75 12.35 -20.90
CA ASN A 321 -1.06 12.61 -22.18
C ASN A 321 0.42 12.24 -22.10
N HIS A 322 1.11 12.63 -21.02
CA HIS A 322 2.51 12.29 -20.81
C HIS A 322 2.73 10.77 -20.70
N PHE A 323 1.86 10.06 -19.95
CA PHE A 323 1.97 8.62 -19.84
C PHE A 323 1.68 7.90 -21.17
N TYR A 324 0.65 8.36 -21.90
CA TYR A 324 0.29 7.80 -23.19
C TYR A 324 1.35 8.04 -24.26
N GLU A 325 2.05 9.18 -24.21
CA GLU A 325 3.21 9.44 -25.07
C GLU A 325 4.32 8.40 -24.82
N MET A 326 4.62 8.05 -23.58
CA MET A 326 5.58 6.99 -23.28
C MET A 326 5.13 5.62 -23.83
N CYS A 327 3.84 5.32 -23.74
CA CYS A 327 3.27 4.09 -24.33
C CYS A 327 3.43 4.07 -25.84
N SER A 328 3.10 5.20 -26.52
CA SER A 328 3.13 5.31 -27.98
C SER A 328 4.56 5.28 -28.55
N ASN A 329 5.54 5.77 -27.78
CA ASN A 329 6.94 5.73 -28.16
C ASN A 329 7.58 4.34 -27.97
N THR A 330 6.85 3.38 -27.40
CA THR A 330 7.32 1.99 -27.24
C THR A 330 7.12 1.23 -28.55
N THR A 331 8.16 1.21 -29.38
CA THR A 331 8.11 0.63 -30.75
C THR A 331 8.20 -0.90 -30.75
N ASN A 332 8.86 -1.51 -29.76
CA ASN A 332 9.02 -2.94 -29.65
C ASN A 332 7.85 -3.54 -28.87
N PRO A 333 7.27 -4.67 -29.34
CA PRO A 333 6.23 -5.34 -28.58
C PRO A 333 6.78 -5.88 -27.26
N ILE A 334 5.99 -5.75 -26.20
CA ILE A 334 6.30 -6.30 -24.87
C ILE A 334 5.95 -7.79 -24.86
N LYS A 335 6.96 -8.66 -24.81
CA LYS A 335 6.78 -10.12 -24.99
C LYS A 335 6.77 -10.90 -23.70
N THR A 336 7.31 -10.34 -22.63
CA THR A 336 7.45 -11.05 -21.35
C THR A 336 6.97 -10.21 -20.17
N SER A 337 6.57 -10.88 -19.10
CA SER A 337 6.25 -10.26 -17.81
C SER A 337 7.44 -9.43 -17.28
N ARG A 338 8.66 -9.92 -17.50
CA ARG A 338 9.88 -9.19 -17.15
C ARG A 338 9.98 -7.87 -17.92
N GLU A 339 9.78 -7.89 -19.23
CA GLU A 339 9.83 -6.68 -20.06
C GLU A 339 8.76 -5.66 -19.63
N LEU A 340 7.53 -6.11 -19.34
CA LEU A 340 6.49 -5.20 -18.85
C LEU A 340 6.85 -4.59 -17.50
N SER A 341 7.34 -5.40 -16.57
CA SER A 341 7.70 -4.94 -15.23
C SER A 341 8.83 -3.91 -15.27
N LEU A 342 9.85 -4.14 -16.10
CA LEU A 342 10.96 -3.20 -16.29
C LEU A 342 10.54 -1.94 -17.05
N TRP A 343 9.68 -2.07 -18.07
CA TRP A 343 9.12 -0.91 -18.77
C TRP A 343 8.34 -0.01 -17.81
N LEU A 344 7.47 -0.61 -17.01
CA LEU A 344 6.66 0.12 -16.02
C LEU A 344 7.53 0.80 -14.96
N TRP A 345 8.58 0.13 -14.49
CA TRP A 345 9.58 0.70 -13.57
C TRP A 345 10.31 1.89 -14.19
N SER A 346 10.74 1.77 -15.44
CA SER A 346 11.38 2.86 -16.18
C SER A 346 10.43 4.06 -16.37
N ALA A 347 9.18 3.79 -16.77
CA ALA A 347 8.16 4.83 -16.93
C ALA A 347 7.88 5.54 -15.58
N HIS A 348 7.80 4.80 -14.48
CA HIS A 348 7.60 5.37 -13.14
C HIS A 348 8.77 6.31 -12.77
N ASN A 349 10.01 5.91 -12.98
CA ASN A 349 11.17 6.74 -12.69
C ASN A 349 11.25 7.99 -13.59
N LYS A 350 10.89 7.89 -14.86
CA LYS A 350 10.77 9.05 -15.76
C LYS A 350 9.70 10.04 -15.31
N VAL A 351 8.55 9.53 -14.82
CA VAL A 351 7.51 10.38 -14.22
C VAL A 351 8.03 11.04 -12.94
N ASN A 352 8.71 10.29 -12.05
CA ASN A 352 9.28 10.85 -10.83
C ASN A 352 10.29 11.94 -11.16
N GLU A 353 11.21 11.72 -12.10
CA GLU A 353 12.21 12.72 -12.51
C GLU A 353 11.54 14.02 -13.03
N ARG A 354 10.50 13.89 -13.88
CA ARG A 354 9.75 15.03 -14.36
C ARG A 354 9.08 15.82 -13.22
N LEU A 355 8.44 15.10 -12.31
CA LEU A 355 7.76 15.71 -11.17
C LEU A 355 8.73 16.35 -10.18
N MET A 356 9.88 15.73 -9.91
CA MET A 356 10.94 16.30 -9.07
C MET A 356 11.39 17.66 -9.63
N LYS A 357 11.67 17.74 -10.94
CA LYS A 357 12.06 19.00 -11.61
C LYS A 357 10.97 20.08 -11.51
N GLY A 358 9.72 19.68 -11.68
CA GLY A 358 8.57 20.60 -11.60
C GLY A 358 8.34 21.10 -10.17
N GLU A 359 8.38 20.22 -9.17
CA GLU A 359 8.20 20.55 -7.77
C GLU A 359 9.34 21.42 -7.23
N ALA A 360 10.59 21.11 -7.58
CA ALA A 360 11.75 21.91 -7.18
C ALA A 360 11.66 23.35 -7.70
N SER A 361 11.16 23.53 -8.95
CA SER A 361 10.97 24.87 -9.53
C SER A 361 9.91 25.71 -8.84
N LEU A 362 8.96 25.06 -8.15
CA LEU A 362 7.81 25.69 -7.48
C LEU A 362 7.94 25.72 -5.94
N GLY A 363 8.99 25.10 -5.36
CA GLY A 363 9.11 24.90 -3.92
C GLY A 363 7.96 24.08 -3.34
N ALA A 364 7.38 23.16 -4.14
CA ALA A 364 6.19 22.39 -3.80
C ALA A 364 6.51 20.95 -3.40
N GLU A 365 7.77 20.62 -3.19
CA GLU A 365 8.22 19.28 -2.76
C GLU A 365 7.52 18.84 -1.47
N ASP A 366 7.23 17.52 -1.38
CA ASP A 366 6.81 16.96 -0.11
C ASP A 366 8.04 16.85 0.80
N PRO A 367 8.06 17.58 1.94
CA PRO A 367 9.25 17.64 2.79
C PRO A 367 9.56 16.33 3.51
N VAL A 368 8.56 15.45 3.64
CA VAL A 368 8.69 14.17 4.36
C VAL A 368 8.88 13.00 3.40
N PHE A 369 8.15 13.03 2.29
CA PHE A 369 8.17 11.98 1.26
C PHE A 369 8.58 12.56 -0.09
N PRO A 370 9.84 13.05 -0.23
CA PRO A 370 10.31 13.58 -1.50
C PRO A 370 10.28 12.48 -2.55
N LYS A 371 9.98 12.84 -3.78
CA LYS A 371 10.11 11.91 -4.90
C LYS A 371 11.57 11.53 -5.09
N VAL A 372 11.81 10.27 -5.40
CA VAL A 372 13.15 9.72 -5.59
C VAL A 372 13.18 8.83 -6.84
N ILE A 373 14.37 8.62 -7.37
CA ILE A 373 14.61 7.58 -8.36
C ILE A 373 14.69 6.25 -7.60
N TRP A 374 13.85 5.31 -7.95
CA TRP A 374 13.58 4.10 -7.17
C TRP A 374 13.99 2.82 -7.94
N PRO A 375 14.44 1.76 -7.24
CA PRO A 375 14.68 1.68 -5.81
C PRO A 375 15.95 2.43 -5.37
N SER A 376 15.93 2.97 -4.15
CA SER A 376 17.13 3.59 -3.58
C SER A 376 18.20 2.54 -3.30
N LYS A 377 19.47 2.97 -3.16
CA LYS A 377 20.58 2.05 -2.81
C LYS A 377 20.39 1.32 -1.48
N ILE A 378 19.56 1.87 -0.58
CA ILE A 378 19.21 1.23 0.69
C ILE A 378 18.32 0.03 0.45
N LEU A 379 17.32 0.19 -0.42
CA LEU A 379 16.35 -0.86 -0.72
C LEU A 379 16.95 -1.95 -1.63
N CYS A 380 17.85 -1.57 -2.54
CA CYS A 380 18.50 -2.49 -3.46
C CYS A 380 19.88 -1.96 -3.86
N SER A 381 20.91 -2.31 -3.10
CA SER A 381 22.29 -1.89 -3.39
C SER A 381 22.82 -2.49 -4.69
N SER A 382 22.46 -3.74 -4.99
CA SER A 382 22.87 -4.47 -6.20
C SER A 382 22.17 -4.00 -7.47
N CYS A 383 21.03 -3.29 -7.34
CA CYS A 383 20.34 -2.72 -8.50
C CYS A 383 21.13 -1.60 -9.20
N HIS A 384 22.12 -1.01 -8.53
CA HIS A 384 22.86 0.14 -9.04
C HIS A 384 24.24 -0.26 -9.54
N SER A 385 24.51 -0.03 -10.83
CA SER A 385 25.81 -0.25 -11.46
C SER A 385 26.76 0.95 -11.29
N SER A 386 26.21 2.16 -11.04
CA SER A 386 26.95 3.42 -10.92
C SER A 386 26.47 4.25 -9.72
N PRO A 387 27.22 5.29 -9.27
CA PRO A 387 26.68 6.26 -8.33
C PRO A 387 25.45 6.95 -8.92
N VAL A 388 24.30 6.87 -8.22
CA VAL A 388 23.04 7.46 -8.68
C VAL A 388 23.13 8.98 -8.62
N GLY A 389 22.93 9.63 -9.78
CA GLY A 389 22.68 11.06 -9.90
C GLY A 389 21.17 11.39 -9.74
N ASN A 390 20.82 12.67 -9.84
CA ASN A 390 19.43 13.12 -9.85
C ASN A 390 18.71 12.89 -11.19
N GLN A 391 19.40 12.30 -12.17
CA GLN A 391 18.87 11.99 -13.49
C GLN A 391 18.77 10.48 -13.64
N PHE A 392 17.63 10.01 -14.20
CA PHE A 392 17.39 8.61 -14.44
C PHE A 392 17.99 8.20 -15.80
N ASP A 393 18.94 7.26 -15.79
CA ASP A 393 19.41 6.56 -17.00
C ASP A 393 19.42 5.04 -16.71
N GLU A 394 18.74 4.25 -17.54
CA GLU A 394 18.64 2.80 -17.39
C GLU A 394 20.01 2.10 -17.42
N LYS A 395 21.01 2.70 -18.06
CA LYS A 395 22.38 2.15 -18.14
C LYS A 395 23.09 2.07 -16.79
N ASP A 396 22.66 2.89 -15.85
CA ASP A 396 23.23 2.92 -14.48
C ASP A 396 22.66 1.82 -13.58
N TRP A 397 21.83 0.93 -14.14
CA TRP A 397 21.08 -0.07 -13.38
C TRP A 397 21.37 -1.51 -13.84
N ASN A 398 21.45 -2.42 -12.86
CA ASN A 398 21.39 -3.84 -13.10
C ASN A 398 19.93 -4.28 -13.22
N LEU A 399 19.46 -4.45 -14.43
CA LEU A 399 18.04 -4.77 -14.71
C LEU A 399 17.62 -6.15 -14.19
N ASP A 400 18.52 -7.10 -14.01
CA ASP A 400 18.18 -8.41 -13.43
C ASP A 400 17.91 -8.28 -11.93
N ASP A 401 18.72 -7.51 -11.22
CA ASP A 401 18.52 -7.23 -9.80
C ASP A 401 17.30 -6.33 -9.58
N VAL A 402 17.05 -5.34 -10.46
CA VAL A 402 15.82 -4.54 -10.44
C VAL A 402 14.60 -5.43 -10.58
N TYR A 403 14.55 -6.33 -11.56
CA TYR A 403 13.41 -7.23 -11.74
C TYR A 403 13.21 -8.18 -10.54
N THR A 404 14.31 -8.73 -10.01
CA THR A 404 14.27 -9.56 -8.81
C THR A 404 13.72 -8.78 -7.61
N HIS A 405 14.13 -7.52 -7.44
CA HIS A 405 13.62 -6.64 -6.41
C HIS A 405 12.12 -6.35 -6.58
N LEU A 406 11.69 -6.02 -7.81
CA LEU A 406 10.26 -5.80 -8.13
C LEU A 406 9.41 -7.02 -7.78
N LYS A 407 9.84 -8.23 -8.16
CA LYS A 407 9.16 -9.47 -7.77
C LYS A 407 9.11 -9.65 -6.27
N GLY A 408 10.22 -9.44 -5.58
CA GLY A 408 10.29 -9.53 -4.11
C GLY A 408 9.33 -8.56 -3.42
N VAL A 409 9.18 -7.34 -3.93
CA VAL A 409 8.30 -6.32 -3.34
C VAL A 409 6.83 -6.58 -3.67
N TYR A 410 6.48 -6.84 -4.94
CA TYR A 410 5.11 -6.78 -5.41
C TYR A 410 4.42 -8.14 -5.60
N ASP A 411 5.17 -9.25 -5.71
CA ASP A 411 4.57 -10.58 -5.87
C ASP A 411 4.30 -11.25 -4.53
N SER A 412 5.30 -11.47 -3.72
CA SER A 412 5.18 -12.22 -2.46
C SER A 412 4.48 -11.41 -1.36
N ARG A 413 4.80 -10.11 -1.26
CA ARG A 413 4.35 -9.27 -0.15
C ARG A 413 2.89 -8.87 -0.21
N VAL A 414 2.33 -8.69 -1.40
CA VAL A 414 0.92 -8.33 -1.55
C VAL A 414 -0.02 -9.54 -1.43
N ALA A 415 0.51 -10.77 -1.53
CA ALA A 415 -0.28 -12.00 -1.56
C ALA A 415 -0.52 -12.65 -0.19
N SER A 416 0.32 -12.41 0.82
CA SER A 416 0.27 -13.11 2.11
C SER A 416 -0.35 -12.28 3.23
N PRO A 417 -1.49 -12.67 3.79
CA PRO A 417 -1.95 -12.10 5.04
C PRO A 417 -1.14 -12.68 6.20
N HIS A 418 -0.43 -11.84 6.92
CA HIS A 418 0.35 -12.19 8.13
C HIS A 418 -0.48 -12.87 9.26
N ARG A 419 -1.81 -13.02 9.07
CA ARG A 419 -2.72 -13.68 10.01
C ARG A 419 -2.75 -15.20 9.93
N GLU A 420 -2.28 -15.83 8.86
CA GLU A 420 -2.31 -17.29 8.75
C GLU A 420 -1.05 -17.97 9.33
N ALA A 421 0.09 -17.29 9.35
CA ALA A 421 1.33 -17.87 9.86
C ALA A 421 1.39 -18.01 11.40
N LYS A 422 0.63 -17.23 12.17
CA LYS A 422 0.56 -17.37 13.64
C LYS A 422 -0.42 -18.42 14.14
N LYS A 423 -1.24 -19.03 13.27
CA LYS A 423 -2.14 -20.13 13.66
C LYS A 423 -1.57 -21.53 13.41
N ALA A 424 -0.43 -21.62 12.73
CA ALA A 424 0.20 -22.90 12.40
C ALA A 424 1.28 -23.38 13.41
N GLU A 425 1.73 -22.50 14.34
CA GLU A 425 2.83 -22.85 15.27
C GLU A 425 2.42 -23.21 16.69
N THR A 426 1.12 -23.24 17.01
CA THR A 426 0.63 -23.68 18.31
C THR A 426 -0.53 -24.67 18.21
N ALA A 427 -0.45 -25.66 17.32
CA ALA A 427 -1.24 -26.86 17.44
C ALA A 427 -0.30 -28.00 17.92
N PRO A 428 -0.51 -28.58 19.13
CA PRO A 428 0.16 -29.81 19.47
C PRO A 428 -0.28 -30.88 18.44
N SER A 429 0.69 -31.68 18.00
CA SER A 429 0.51 -32.85 17.16
C SER A 429 -0.59 -33.73 17.79
N GLU A 430 -1.83 -33.52 17.40
CA GLU A 430 -2.89 -34.51 17.65
C GLU A 430 -2.92 -35.48 16.49
N SER A 431 -2.59 -36.70 16.86
CA SER A 431 -2.75 -37.92 16.07
C SER A 431 -4.06 -37.93 15.29
N ALA A 432 -3.96 -38.35 14.04
CA ALA A 432 -5.07 -38.60 13.13
C ALA A 432 -6.24 -39.29 13.88
N ALA A 433 -7.31 -38.53 14.11
CA ALA A 433 -8.54 -39.07 14.66
C ALA A 433 -9.17 -39.93 13.57
N THR A 434 -8.96 -41.25 13.65
CA THR A 434 -9.75 -42.24 12.93
C THR A 434 -11.20 -42.08 13.41
N LEU A 435 -12.07 -41.65 12.50
CA LEU A 435 -13.51 -41.63 12.74
C LEU A 435 -13.95 -43.01 13.19
N PRO A 436 -14.65 -43.15 14.32
CA PRO A 436 -15.10 -44.45 14.78
C PRO A 436 -16.01 -45.09 13.73
N LEU A 437 -15.73 -46.33 13.37
CA LEU A 437 -16.40 -47.11 12.35
C LEU A 437 -17.95 -47.03 12.44
N GLY A 438 -18.48 -46.81 13.66
CA GLY A 438 -19.89 -46.58 13.92
C GLY A 438 -20.47 -45.29 13.30
N ALA A 439 -19.67 -44.21 13.22
CA ALA A 439 -20.13 -42.94 12.64
C ALA A 439 -20.24 -43.00 11.10
N VAL A 440 -19.34 -43.74 10.47
CA VAL A 440 -19.38 -43.99 9.02
C VAL A 440 -20.57 -44.89 8.67
N LEU A 441 -20.82 -45.96 9.44
CA LEU A 441 -21.98 -46.81 9.27
C LEU A 441 -23.33 -46.08 9.48
N ALA A 442 -23.42 -45.19 10.46
CA ALA A 442 -24.63 -44.37 10.69
C ALA A 442 -24.90 -43.40 9.52
N MET A 443 -23.89 -42.81 8.92
CA MET A 443 -24.05 -41.94 7.73
C MET A 443 -24.51 -42.75 6.49
N VAL A 444 -23.96 -43.91 6.25
CA VAL A 444 -24.32 -44.76 5.12
C VAL A 444 -25.80 -45.25 5.26
N LEU A 445 -26.20 -45.62 6.48
CA LEU A 445 -27.60 -46.02 6.75
C LEU A 445 -28.58 -44.84 6.59
N ALA A 446 -28.22 -43.65 7.03
CA ALA A 446 -29.03 -42.45 6.86
C ALA A 446 -29.23 -42.12 5.37
N PHE A 447 -28.20 -42.13 4.56
CA PHE A 447 -28.30 -41.89 3.10
C PHE A 447 -29.10 -43.00 2.38
N GLY A 448 -28.95 -44.28 2.83
CA GLY A 448 -29.75 -45.40 2.30
C GLY A 448 -31.23 -45.25 2.61
N CYS A 449 -31.61 -44.85 3.82
CA CYS A 449 -32.98 -44.59 4.20
C CYS A 449 -33.63 -43.42 3.44
N PHE A 450 -32.92 -42.32 3.26
CA PHE A 450 -33.38 -41.17 2.48
C PHE A 450 -33.57 -41.51 1.00
N GLY A 451 -32.64 -42.29 0.42
CA GLY A 451 -32.76 -42.78 -0.95
C GLY A 451 -33.96 -43.71 -1.13
N GLY A 452 -34.19 -44.65 -0.19
CA GLY A 452 -35.34 -45.58 -0.18
C GLY A 452 -36.69 -44.85 -0.06
N LEU A 453 -36.77 -43.85 0.84
CA LEU A 453 -37.97 -43.02 1.01
C LEU A 453 -38.28 -42.19 -0.24
N ALA A 454 -37.28 -41.64 -0.88
CA ALA A 454 -37.48 -40.87 -2.13
C ALA A 454 -37.95 -41.77 -3.29
N CYS A 455 -37.43 -42.99 -3.41
CA CYS A 455 -37.89 -43.98 -4.39
C CYS A 455 -39.33 -44.45 -4.10
N TYR A 456 -39.65 -44.70 -2.83
CA TYR A 456 -40.99 -45.06 -2.41
C TYR A 456 -42.02 -43.94 -2.70
N TRP A 457 -41.68 -42.70 -2.41
CA TRP A 457 -42.55 -41.54 -2.72
C TRP A 457 -42.77 -41.37 -4.22
N ARG A 458 -41.74 -41.56 -5.03
CA ARG A 458 -41.81 -41.52 -6.49
C ARG A 458 -42.71 -42.63 -7.05
N SER A 459 -42.66 -43.82 -6.43
CA SER A 459 -43.53 -44.95 -6.79
C SER A 459 -45.00 -44.65 -6.47
N LEU A 460 -45.29 -44.06 -5.29
CA LEU A 460 -46.65 -43.66 -4.90
C LEU A 460 -47.20 -42.56 -5.82
N GLN A 461 -46.41 -41.61 -6.26
CA GLN A 461 -46.82 -40.58 -7.23
C GLN A 461 -47.11 -41.14 -8.62
N LYS A 462 -46.38 -42.19 -9.05
CA LYS A 462 -46.64 -42.87 -10.32
C LYS A 462 -47.99 -43.59 -10.30
N ASN A 463 -48.35 -44.23 -9.19
CA ASN A 463 -49.63 -44.93 -9.03
C ASN A 463 -50.83 -43.97 -8.91
N ARG A 464 -50.65 -42.71 -8.45
CA ARG A 464 -51.75 -41.73 -8.42
C ARG A 464 -52.09 -41.14 -9.79
N LYS A 465 -51.25 -41.23 -10.82
CA LYS A 465 -51.49 -40.72 -12.17
C LYS A 465 -52.35 -41.66 -13.02
N TYR A 466 -52.66 -42.89 -12.55
CA TYR A 466 -53.53 -43.87 -13.30
C TYR A 466 -54.95 -43.84 -12.94
N TYR A 467 -55.42 -42.95 -12.02
CA TYR A 467 -56.85 -42.97 -11.57
C TYR A 467 -57.65 -41.72 -11.91
N HIS A 468 -57.30 -40.93 -12.90
CA HIS A 468 -58.15 -39.84 -13.36
C HIS A 468 -58.25 -39.80 -14.87
N TYR A 469 -59.23 -40.56 -15.42
CA TYR A 469 -59.93 -40.28 -16.67
C TYR A 469 -61.42 -40.20 -16.41
N PRO A 470 -62.10 -39.05 -16.50
CA PRO A 470 -63.55 -39.03 -16.64
C PRO A 470 -63.93 -38.96 -18.12
N HIS A 471 -64.93 -39.82 -18.43
CA HIS A 471 -65.59 -39.88 -19.66
C HIS A 471 -66.19 -38.54 -20.15
N SER A 472 -65.95 -38.24 -21.41
CA SER A 472 -66.71 -37.25 -22.20
C SER A 472 -68.07 -37.80 -22.58
N SER A 473 -69.10 -37.02 -22.33
CA SER A 473 -70.38 -37.18 -22.99
C SER A 473 -70.66 -35.96 -23.87
N LYS A 474 -70.91 -36.24 -25.12
CA LYS A 474 -71.51 -35.36 -26.14
C LYS A 474 -72.88 -34.91 -25.70
N HIS A 475 -73.29 -33.68 -25.99
CA HIS A 475 -74.51 -33.37 -26.72
C HIS A 475 -74.59 -31.85 -27.03
N ILE A 476 -74.87 -31.63 -28.31
CA ILE A 476 -75.56 -30.61 -29.11
C ILE A 476 -74.74 -29.31 -29.31
#